data_fddab4e0befa91e33104891172afa30d
#
_entry.id   fddab4e0befa91e33104891172afa30d
#
_cell.length_a   1.000
_cell.length_b   1.000
_cell.length_c   1.000
_cell.angle_alpha   90.00
_cell.angle_beta   90.00
_cell.angle_gamma   90.00
#
_symmetry.space_group_name_H-M   'P 1'
#
loop_
_entity.id
_entity.type
_entity.pdbx_description
1 polymer ?
#
loop_
_entity_poly.entity_id
_entity_poly.type
_entity_poly.pdbx_seq_one_letter_code
_entity_poly.pdbx_strand_id
1 'polypeptide(L)'
;DETEFITSLLGEISLVKNSGIEIANYYSKNCAETVFRKVYRQYHEFLYKNRLIDFDDMLVYTKELFEQRADILAAWQNKYRYILIDEFQDINRIQYDIIKMLAGERKNLFIVGDDDQSIYRFRGAKPEIMLHFKDDYPEAETVLLDVNYRSVKNIVTSAGYLIGHNKERFQKKIEAADQGDIPVEWQLFESQRKENARIIWDIQEAVEKGAKYEEFAVLFRTNTQPRPLTEQLMEYNITFRTR
;
A
#
# COMPACT_ATOMS: atom_id res chain seq x y z
N ASP A 1 11.30 -23.14 -0.27
CA ASP A 1 9.98 -23.76 -0.33
C ASP A 1 9.36 -23.49 -1.71
N GLU A 2 8.76 -24.53 -2.32
CA GLU A 2 8.17 -24.45 -3.66
C GLU A 2 7.05 -23.38 -3.75
N THR A 3 6.23 -23.30 -2.71
CA THR A 3 5.14 -22.32 -2.62
C THR A 3 5.67 -20.87 -2.58
N GLU A 4 6.75 -20.65 -1.86
CA GLU A 4 7.40 -19.34 -1.77
C GLU A 4 8.00 -18.93 -3.12
N PHE A 5 8.63 -19.87 -3.82
CA PHE A 5 9.17 -19.64 -5.14
C PHE A 5 8.08 -19.28 -6.16
N ILE A 6 6.96 -20.03 -6.17
CA ILE A 6 5.82 -19.74 -7.04
C ILE A 6 5.24 -18.35 -6.73
N THR A 7 5.05 -18.03 -5.45
CA THR A 7 4.55 -16.72 -5.01
C THR A 7 5.47 -15.58 -5.46
N SER A 8 6.78 -15.78 -5.37
CA SER A 8 7.77 -14.81 -5.83
C SER A 8 7.72 -14.60 -7.35
N LEU A 9 7.57 -15.67 -8.14
CA LEU A 9 7.41 -15.56 -9.59
C LEU A 9 6.11 -14.86 -9.99
N LEU A 10 5.00 -15.15 -9.32
CA LEU A 10 3.72 -14.44 -9.54
C LEU A 10 3.86 -12.95 -9.22
N GLY A 11 4.57 -12.60 -8.16
CA GLY A 11 4.89 -11.21 -7.83
C GLY A 11 5.72 -10.51 -8.93
N GLU A 12 6.69 -11.20 -9.52
CA GLU A 12 7.47 -10.66 -10.65
C GLU A 12 6.61 -10.51 -11.92
N ILE A 13 5.72 -11.47 -12.23
CA ILE A 13 4.77 -11.36 -13.34
C ILE A 13 3.89 -10.12 -13.18
N SER A 14 3.32 -9.95 -11.97
CA SER A 14 2.52 -8.76 -11.63
C SER A 14 3.33 -7.47 -11.79
N LEU A 15 4.57 -7.45 -11.31
CA LEU A 15 5.45 -6.28 -11.44
C LEU A 15 5.71 -5.94 -12.93
N VAL A 16 6.01 -6.92 -13.77
CA VAL A 16 6.22 -6.70 -15.21
C VAL A 16 4.97 -6.13 -15.88
N LYS A 17 3.81 -6.71 -15.61
CA LYS A 17 2.51 -6.23 -16.13
C LYS A 17 2.26 -4.76 -15.72
N ASN A 18 2.43 -4.44 -14.43
CA ASN A 18 2.10 -3.13 -13.88
C ASN A 18 3.14 -2.03 -14.13
N SER A 19 4.37 -2.39 -14.49
CA SER A 19 5.42 -1.41 -14.78
C SER A 19 5.49 -0.96 -16.24
N GLY A 20 4.81 -1.70 -17.14
CA GLY A 20 4.91 -1.49 -18.59
C GLY A 20 6.29 -1.82 -19.15
N ILE A 21 7.11 -2.60 -18.43
CA ILE A 21 8.42 -3.07 -18.89
C ILE A 21 8.19 -4.23 -19.87
N GLU A 22 8.79 -4.12 -21.05
CA GLU A 22 8.83 -5.26 -21.97
C GLU A 22 9.54 -6.44 -21.31
N ILE A 23 8.96 -7.64 -21.42
CA ILE A 23 9.53 -8.88 -20.85
C ILE A 23 10.96 -9.14 -21.31
N ALA A 24 11.32 -8.68 -22.51
CA ALA A 24 12.69 -8.76 -23.05
C ALA A 24 13.71 -7.98 -22.22
N ASN A 25 13.27 -6.93 -21.53
CA ASN A 25 14.11 -6.02 -20.75
C ASN A 25 14.02 -6.29 -19.23
N TYR A 26 13.29 -7.33 -18.83
CA TYR A 26 13.15 -7.71 -17.43
C TYR A 26 14.12 -8.81 -17.04
N TYR A 27 14.77 -8.65 -15.89
CA TYR A 27 15.70 -9.60 -15.28
C TYR A 27 15.11 -10.11 -13.96
N SER A 28 14.75 -11.40 -13.92
CA SER A 28 14.21 -12.03 -12.72
C SER A 28 15.25 -12.11 -11.61
N LYS A 29 14.80 -11.92 -10.37
CA LYS A 29 15.62 -12.08 -9.17
C LYS A 29 15.56 -13.51 -8.61
N ASN A 30 14.60 -14.30 -9.06
CA ASN A 30 14.28 -15.61 -8.49
C ASN A 30 14.69 -16.79 -9.38
N CYS A 31 14.92 -16.57 -10.69
CA CYS A 31 15.35 -17.63 -11.59
C CYS A 31 16.11 -17.09 -12.80
N ALA A 32 16.69 -17.98 -13.60
CA ALA A 32 17.35 -17.62 -14.85
C ALA A 32 16.35 -16.91 -15.80
N GLU A 33 16.85 -15.89 -16.48
CA GLU A 33 16.06 -15.02 -17.37
C GLU A 33 15.26 -15.80 -18.43
N THR A 34 15.89 -16.81 -19.06
CA THR A 34 15.25 -17.66 -20.05
C THR A 34 14.10 -18.48 -19.47
N VAL A 35 14.23 -18.91 -18.21
CA VAL A 35 13.21 -19.65 -17.48
C VAL A 35 12.05 -18.72 -17.15
N PHE A 36 12.31 -17.54 -16.60
CA PHE A 36 11.28 -16.57 -16.27
C PHE A 36 10.45 -16.18 -17.50
N ARG A 37 11.12 -15.84 -18.61
CA ARG A 37 10.43 -15.48 -19.86
C ARG A 37 9.57 -16.62 -20.41
N LYS A 38 10.00 -17.88 -20.22
CA LYS A 38 9.19 -19.06 -20.61
C LYS A 38 7.95 -19.18 -19.71
N VAL A 39 8.13 -19.07 -18.39
CA VAL A 39 7.03 -19.11 -17.41
C VAL A 39 6.03 -17.98 -17.69
N TYR A 40 6.50 -16.75 -17.87
CA TYR A 40 5.69 -15.59 -18.19
C TYR A 40 4.82 -15.83 -19.43
N ARG A 41 5.41 -16.31 -20.53
CA ARG A 41 4.67 -16.63 -21.77
C ARG A 41 3.64 -17.73 -21.55
N GLN A 42 4.02 -18.83 -20.89
CA GLN A 42 3.11 -19.94 -20.61
C GLN A 42 1.94 -19.52 -19.70
N TYR A 43 2.18 -18.65 -18.74
CA TYR A 43 1.14 -18.08 -17.89
C TYR A 43 0.12 -17.28 -18.71
N HIS A 44 0.59 -16.38 -19.58
CA HIS A 44 -0.30 -15.63 -20.46
C HIS A 44 -1.06 -16.52 -21.45
N GLU A 45 -0.38 -17.50 -22.05
CA GLU A 45 -1.04 -18.45 -22.95
C GLU A 45 -2.11 -19.27 -22.24
N PHE A 46 -1.86 -19.67 -20.99
CA PHE A 46 -2.83 -20.39 -20.18
C PHE A 46 -4.07 -19.54 -19.91
N LEU A 47 -3.91 -18.29 -19.46
CA LEU A 47 -5.02 -17.38 -19.25
C LEU A 47 -5.82 -17.16 -20.54
N TYR A 48 -5.15 -16.88 -21.64
CA TYR A 48 -5.78 -16.65 -22.93
C TYR A 48 -6.59 -17.86 -23.45
N LYS A 49 -5.98 -19.05 -23.42
CA LYS A 49 -6.64 -20.30 -23.87
C LYS A 49 -7.88 -20.65 -23.03
N ASN A 50 -7.84 -20.34 -21.74
CA ASN A 50 -8.95 -20.60 -20.83
C ASN A 50 -9.93 -19.44 -20.71
N ARG A 51 -9.75 -18.33 -21.45
CA ARG A 51 -10.55 -17.10 -21.36
C ARG A 51 -10.63 -16.54 -19.95
N LEU A 52 -9.50 -16.57 -19.25
CA LEU A 52 -9.32 -16.03 -17.91
C LEU A 52 -8.52 -14.74 -17.99
N ILE A 53 -8.72 -13.89 -17.01
CA ILE A 53 -7.92 -12.70 -16.75
C ILE A 53 -7.57 -12.67 -15.26
N ASP A 54 -6.41 -12.15 -14.92
CA ASP A 54 -6.06 -11.83 -13.54
C ASP A 54 -6.36 -10.34 -13.23
N PHE A 55 -6.10 -9.93 -11.99
CA PHE A 55 -6.34 -8.54 -11.59
C PHE A 55 -5.46 -7.53 -12.34
N ASP A 56 -4.23 -7.91 -12.68
CA ASP A 56 -3.33 -7.06 -13.44
C ASP A 56 -3.81 -6.89 -14.88
N ASP A 57 -4.32 -7.97 -15.49
CA ASP A 57 -4.91 -7.93 -16.84
C ASP A 57 -6.11 -6.97 -16.93
N MET A 58 -6.88 -6.81 -15.85
CA MET A 58 -7.97 -5.84 -15.82
C MET A 58 -7.47 -4.42 -16.09
N LEU A 59 -6.31 -4.05 -15.53
CA LEU A 59 -5.70 -2.74 -15.75
C LEU A 59 -5.06 -2.65 -17.15
N VAL A 60 -4.28 -3.65 -17.53
CA VAL A 60 -3.59 -3.69 -18.83
C VAL A 60 -4.60 -3.60 -19.96
N TYR A 61 -5.62 -4.45 -19.96
CA TYR A 61 -6.63 -4.46 -21.02
C TYR A 61 -7.56 -3.24 -21.00
N THR A 62 -7.79 -2.64 -19.83
CA THR A 62 -8.51 -1.35 -19.76
C THR A 62 -7.70 -0.25 -20.45
N LYS A 63 -6.39 -0.18 -20.19
CA LYS A 63 -5.52 0.80 -20.86
C LYS A 63 -5.51 0.55 -22.37
N GLU A 64 -5.25 -0.68 -22.81
CA GLU A 64 -5.27 -1.05 -24.23
C GLU A 64 -6.61 -0.73 -24.90
N LEU A 65 -7.72 -1.03 -24.23
CA LEU A 65 -9.06 -0.72 -24.72
C LEU A 65 -9.22 0.80 -24.95
N PHE A 66 -8.80 1.61 -24.02
CA PHE A 66 -8.89 3.07 -24.13
C PHE A 66 -7.96 3.62 -25.22
N GLU A 67 -6.79 3.02 -25.43
CA GLU A 67 -5.85 3.39 -26.50
C GLU A 67 -6.42 3.04 -27.89
N GLN A 68 -7.09 1.90 -28.01
CA GLN A 68 -7.58 1.40 -29.30
C GLN A 68 -9.00 1.86 -29.65
N ARG A 69 -9.81 2.21 -28.64
CA ARG A 69 -11.24 2.53 -28.79
C ARG A 69 -11.54 3.92 -28.19
N ALA A 70 -11.22 4.94 -28.97
CA ALA A 70 -11.47 6.33 -28.58
C ALA A 70 -12.96 6.63 -28.28
N ASP A 71 -13.87 5.91 -28.94
CA ASP A 71 -15.32 6.01 -28.70
C ASP A 71 -15.68 5.54 -27.28
N ILE A 72 -15.08 4.44 -26.82
CA ILE A 72 -15.29 3.92 -25.47
C ILE A 72 -14.68 4.90 -24.45
N LEU A 73 -13.45 5.33 -24.66
CA LEU A 73 -12.80 6.31 -23.78
C LEU A 73 -13.66 7.58 -23.67
N ALA A 74 -14.13 8.13 -24.78
CA ALA A 74 -14.99 9.33 -24.79
C ALA A 74 -16.30 9.10 -24.00
N ALA A 75 -16.90 7.92 -24.10
CA ALA A 75 -18.10 7.57 -23.33
C ALA A 75 -17.82 7.61 -21.81
N TRP A 76 -16.68 7.07 -21.37
CA TRP A 76 -16.28 7.10 -19.97
C TRP A 76 -15.90 8.50 -19.49
N GLN A 77 -15.17 9.28 -20.29
CA GLN A 77 -14.87 10.69 -20.01
C GLN A 77 -16.14 11.53 -19.86
N ASN A 78 -17.17 11.28 -20.66
CA ASN A 78 -18.45 11.98 -20.58
C ASN A 78 -19.29 11.54 -19.37
N LYS A 79 -19.14 10.30 -18.93
CA LYS A 79 -19.82 9.76 -17.76
C LYS A 79 -19.29 10.38 -16.46
N TYR A 80 -17.97 10.56 -16.35
CA TYR A 80 -17.33 11.09 -15.14
C TYR A 80 -16.76 12.48 -15.39
N ARG A 81 -17.41 13.49 -14.80
CA ARG A 81 -16.96 14.89 -14.90
C ARG A 81 -15.88 15.25 -13.90
N TYR A 82 -15.83 14.53 -12.78
CA TYR A 82 -14.87 14.69 -11.70
C TYR A 82 -14.28 13.33 -11.38
N ILE A 83 -12.98 13.28 -11.20
CA ILE A 83 -12.25 12.08 -10.81
C ILE A 83 -11.56 12.37 -9.49
N LEU A 84 -11.96 11.65 -8.44
CA LEU A 84 -11.41 11.80 -7.10
C LEU A 84 -10.71 10.49 -6.75
N ILE A 85 -9.45 10.58 -6.31
CA ILE A 85 -8.62 9.43 -5.99
C ILE A 85 -8.06 9.60 -4.61
N ASP A 86 -8.35 8.62 -3.77
CA ASP A 86 -7.79 8.49 -2.43
C ASP A 86 -6.58 7.55 -2.45
N GLU A 87 -5.73 7.64 -1.42
CA GLU A 87 -4.49 6.84 -1.28
C GLU A 87 -3.59 6.90 -2.53
N PHE A 88 -3.47 8.09 -3.12
CA PHE A 88 -2.79 8.28 -4.40
C PHE A 88 -1.30 7.88 -4.38
N GLN A 89 -0.66 7.84 -3.23
CA GLN A 89 0.72 7.36 -3.07
C GLN A 89 0.89 5.87 -3.41
N ASP A 90 -0.20 5.08 -3.41
CA ASP A 90 -0.16 3.64 -3.62
C ASP A 90 -0.49 3.20 -5.05
N ILE A 91 -0.71 4.15 -5.97
CA ILE A 91 -0.99 3.83 -7.36
C ILE A 91 0.27 3.36 -8.11
N ASN A 92 0.04 2.49 -9.10
CA ASN A 92 1.07 2.08 -10.05
C ASN A 92 1.00 2.88 -11.36
N ARG A 93 1.96 2.63 -12.27
CA ARG A 93 2.07 3.36 -13.53
C ARG A 93 0.85 3.19 -14.43
N ILE A 94 0.32 1.97 -14.56
CA ILE A 94 -0.84 1.69 -15.43
C ILE A 94 -2.08 2.39 -14.88
N GLN A 95 -2.30 2.35 -13.57
CA GLN A 95 -3.41 3.07 -12.95
C GLN A 95 -3.32 4.56 -13.23
N TYR A 96 -2.14 5.14 -13.13
CA TYR A 96 -1.93 6.54 -13.43
C TYR A 96 -2.19 6.87 -14.91
N ASP A 97 -1.72 6.02 -15.83
CA ASP A 97 -1.98 6.21 -17.26
C ASP A 97 -3.48 6.18 -17.57
N ILE A 98 -4.23 5.22 -17.00
CA ILE A 98 -5.70 5.14 -17.14
C ILE A 98 -6.37 6.41 -16.58
N ILE A 99 -5.94 6.88 -15.41
CA ILE A 99 -6.44 8.11 -14.79
C ILE A 99 -6.23 9.31 -15.70
N LYS A 100 -5.04 9.46 -16.29
CA LYS A 100 -4.74 10.54 -17.23
C LYS A 100 -5.64 10.47 -18.47
N MET A 101 -5.84 9.28 -19.02
CA MET A 101 -6.75 9.08 -20.16
C MET A 101 -8.18 9.48 -19.81
N LEU A 102 -8.68 9.07 -18.66
CA LEU A 102 -10.03 9.44 -18.20
C LEU A 102 -10.18 10.92 -17.91
N ALA A 103 -9.18 11.56 -17.32
CA ALA A 103 -9.20 13.00 -17.04
C ALA A 103 -9.22 13.83 -18.34
N GLY A 104 -8.48 13.35 -19.36
CA GLY A 104 -8.42 13.99 -20.68
C GLY A 104 -8.08 15.48 -20.58
N GLU A 105 -8.61 16.28 -21.50
CA GLU A 105 -8.38 17.71 -21.55
C GLU A 105 -9.06 18.50 -20.42
N ARG A 106 -10.11 17.93 -19.81
CA ARG A 106 -10.82 18.61 -18.71
C ARG A 106 -10.00 18.74 -17.45
N LYS A 107 -9.09 17.80 -17.21
CA LYS A 107 -8.17 17.78 -16.05
C LYS A 107 -8.89 17.95 -14.69
N ASN A 108 -10.17 17.62 -14.58
CA ASN A 108 -10.94 17.66 -13.34
C ASN A 108 -10.56 16.49 -12.42
N LEU A 109 -9.35 16.55 -11.91
CA LEU A 109 -8.72 15.51 -11.12
C LEU A 109 -8.45 16.04 -9.71
N PHE A 110 -8.91 15.33 -8.70
CA PHE A 110 -8.64 15.59 -7.30
C PHE A 110 -7.97 14.35 -6.69
N ILE A 111 -6.78 14.52 -6.19
CA ILE A 111 -6.00 13.44 -5.57
C ILE A 111 -5.79 13.73 -4.09
N VAL A 112 -5.90 12.70 -3.27
CA VAL A 112 -5.58 12.72 -1.85
C VAL A 112 -4.60 11.60 -1.56
N GLY A 113 -3.61 11.87 -0.73
CA GLY A 113 -2.63 10.87 -0.34
C GLY A 113 -1.61 11.42 0.63
N ASP A 114 -0.84 10.52 1.19
CA ASP A 114 0.27 10.81 2.08
C ASP A 114 1.50 10.03 1.63
N ASP A 115 2.48 10.72 1.05
CA ASP A 115 3.72 10.13 0.56
C ASP A 115 4.52 9.40 1.66
N ASP A 116 4.36 9.82 2.92
CA ASP A 116 4.98 9.17 4.07
C ASP A 116 4.35 7.81 4.41
N GLN A 117 3.15 7.52 3.89
CA GLN A 117 2.44 6.26 4.07
C GLN A 117 2.61 5.28 2.90
N SER A 118 3.46 5.59 1.92
CA SER A 118 3.70 4.71 0.76
C SER A 118 4.49 3.47 1.17
N ILE A 119 3.80 2.38 1.48
CA ILE A 119 4.37 1.09 1.90
C ILE A 119 4.15 -0.04 0.89
N TYR A 120 3.48 0.21 -0.24
CA TYR A 120 3.13 -0.79 -1.25
C TYR A 120 4.05 -0.81 -2.47
N ARG A 121 5.28 -0.32 -2.34
CA ARG A 121 6.30 -0.38 -3.40
C ARG A 121 6.53 -1.80 -3.92
N PHE A 122 6.45 -2.81 -3.05
CA PHE A 122 6.56 -4.22 -3.42
C PHE A 122 5.39 -4.74 -4.29
N ARG A 123 4.28 -4.01 -4.34
CA ARG A 123 3.13 -4.24 -5.25
C ARG A 123 3.15 -3.35 -6.50
N GLY A 124 4.26 -2.67 -6.77
CA GLY A 124 4.40 -1.79 -7.92
C GLY A 124 3.92 -0.37 -7.72
N ALA A 125 3.54 0.02 -6.48
CA ALA A 125 3.26 1.42 -6.17
C ALA A 125 4.47 2.31 -6.45
N LYS A 126 4.22 3.48 -6.98
CA LYS A 126 5.24 4.48 -7.35
C LYS A 126 4.93 5.83 -6.70
N PRO A 127 5.36 6.06 -5.46
CA PRO A 127 5.13 7.33 -4.78
C PRO A 127 5.71 8.53 -5.55
N GLU A 128 6.70 8.29 -6.41
CA GLU A 128 7.27 9.30 -7.29
C GLU A 128 6.20 9.95 -8.18
N ILE A 129 5.13 9.22 -8.56
CA ILE A 129 4.01 9.77 -9.34
C ILE A 129 3.34 10.89 -8.57
N MET A 130 3.14 10.72 -7.26
CA MET A 130 2.55 11.76 -6.42
C MET A 130 3.49 12.95 -6.23
N LEU A 131 4.78 12.68 -5.99
CA LEU A 131 5.79 13.73 -5.79
C LEU A 131 5.97 14.61 -7.03
N HIS A 132 5.86 14.01 -8.22
CA HIS A 132 6.02 14.67 -9.53
C HIS A 132 4.68 14.98 -10.21
N PHE A 133 3.56 14.97 -9.48
CA PHE A 133 2.24 15.20 -10.05
C PHE A 133 2.13 16.55 -10.79
N LYS A 134 2.79 17.59 -10.29
CA LYS A 134 2.80 18.92 -10.92
C LYS A 134 3.57 18.98 -12.23
N ASP A 135 4.41 18.00 -12.54
CA ASP A 135 5.10 17.93 -13.85
C ASP A 135 4.08 17.65 -14.96
N ASP A 136 3.07 16.83 -14.70
CA ASP A 136 1.97 16.54 -15.61
C ASP A 136 0.82 17.57 -15.49
N TYR A 137 0.65 18.17 -14.31
CA TYR A 137 -0.42 19.16 -14.00
C TYR A 137 0.15 20.41 -13.32
N PRO A 138 0.85 21.29 -14.07
CA PRO A 138 1.52 22.47 -13.48
C PRO A 138 0.57 23.44 -12.76
N GLU A 139 -0.68 23.49 -13.18
CA GLU A 139 -1.72 24.36 -12.60
C GLU A 139 -2.40 23.75 -11.35
N ALA A 140 -1.98 22.53 -10.93
CA ALA A 140 -2.58 21.89 -9.77
C ALA A 140 -2.28 22.67 -8.49
N GLU A 141 -3.33 22.95 -7.73
CA GLU A 141 -3.22 23.52 -6.39
C GLU A 141 -2.93 22.41 -5.38
N THR A 142 -2.10 22.73 -4.41
CA THR A 142 -1.75 21.79 -3.33
C THR A 142 -2.26 22.35 -2.01
N VAL A 143 -3.06 21.54 -1.31
CA VAL A 143 -3.52 21.84 0.03
C VAL A 143 -2.89 20.83 0.99
N LEU A 144 -2.20 21.34 1.99
CA LEU A 144 -1.61 20.50 3.04
C LEU A 144 -2.59 20.39 4.22
N LEU A 145 -2.89 19.16 4.63
CA LEU A 145 -3.62 18.86 5.86
C LEU A 145 -2.57 18.60 6.95
N ASP A 146 -2.20 19.63 7.69
CA ASP A 146 -1.06 19.65 8.62
C ASP A 146 -1.45 19.38 10.07
N VAL A 147 -2.74 19.19 10.37
CA VAL A 147 -3.23 18.88 11.72
C VAL A 147 -3.65 17.42 11.83
N ASN A 148 -3.00 16.68 12.72
CA ASN A 148 -3.35 15.31 13.06
C ASN A 148 -4.33 15.28 14.24
N TYR A 149 -5.56 14.81 13.99
CA TYR A 149 -6.63 14.68 14.99
C TYR A 149 -6.73 13.27 15.59
N ARG A 150 -5.90 12.34 15.12
CA ARG A 150 -5.97 10.92 15.54
C ARG A 150 -5.11 10.64 16.76
N SER A 151 -3.90 11.18 16.78
CA SER A 151 -2.86 10.76 17.69
C SER A 151 -2.36 11.91 18.56
N VAL A 152 -1.97 11.58 19.79
CA VAL A 152 -1.34 12.53 20.71
C VAL A 152 0.02 13.00 20.19
N LYS A 153 0.48 14.14 20.69
CA LYS A 153 1.70 14.84 20.27
C LYS A 153 2.94 13.94 20.22
N ASN A 154 3.15 13.10 21.23
CA ASN A 154 4.35 12.27 21.29
C ASN A 154 4.40 11.22 20.18
N ILE A 155 3.27 10.65 19.78
CA ILE A 155 3.17 9.72 18.64
C ILE A 155 3.49 10.47 17.35
N VAL A 156 2.84 11.61 17.11
CA VAL A 156 3.05 12.42 15.89
C VAL A 156 4.51 12.87 15.77
N THR A 157 5.11 13.33 16.88
CA THR A 157 6.50 13.77 16.91
C THR A 157 7.47 12.62 16.63
N SER A 158 7.26 11.46 17.26
CA SER A 158 8.11 10.27 17.06
C SER A 158 8.02 9.74 15.63
N ALA A 159 6.82 9.67 15.07
CA ALA A 159 6.60 9.28 13.69
C ALA A 159 7.25 10.28 12.71
N GLY A 160 7.08 11.57 12.96
CA GLY A 160 7.71 12.65 12.18
C GLY A 160 9.24 12.59 12.20
N TYR A 161 9.83 12.29 13.36
CA TYR A 161 11.27 12.09 13.47
C TYR A 161 11.75 10.89 12.65
N LEU A 162 11.06 9.74 12.75
CA LEU A 162 11.40 8.54 12.01
C LEU A 162 11.32 8.77 10.49
N ILE A 163 10.20 9.30 10.01
CA ILE A 163 9.98 9.50 8.58
C ILE A 163 10.85 10.62 8.00
N GLY A 164 11.32 11.55 8.83
CA GLY A 164 12.23 12.62 8.44
C GLY A 164 13.59 12.14 7.89
N HIS A 165 13.94 10.86 8.08
CA HIS A 165 15.13 10.25 7.48
C HIS A 165 14.96 9.96 5.98
N ASN A 166 13.73 9.91 5.48
CA ASN A 166 13.45 9.78 4.05
C ASN A 166 13.76 11.13 3.36
N LYS A 167 14.51 11.07 2.28
CA LYS A 167 14.90 12.26 1.52
C LYS A 167 13.89 12.63 0.43
N GLU A 168 13.27 11.62 -0.18
CA GLU A 168 12.29 11.77 -1.26
C GLU A 168 10.88 11.82 -0.67
N ARG A 169 10.48 13.02 -0.23
CA ARG A 169 9.17 13.30 0.36
C ARG A 169 8.82 14.78 0.26
N PHE A 170 7.52 15.08 0.38
CA PHE A 170 7.10 16.47 0.59
C PHE A 170 7.58 16.98 1.95
N GLN A 171 8.12 18.19 1.96
CA GLN A 171 8.47 18.86 3.21
C GLN A 171 7.20 19.34 3.89
N LYS A 172 6.84 18.69 5.00
CA LYS A 172 5.64 18.99 5.77
C LYS A 172 5.93 18.89 7.25
N LYS A 173 5.28 19.74 8.03
CA LYS A 173 5.28 19.69 9.48
C LYS A 173 3.86 19.37 9.91
N ILE A 174 3.67 18.21 10.51
CA ILE A 174 2.37 17.78 11.03
C ILE A 174 2.32 18.09 12.52
N GLU A 175 1.25 18.74 12.95
CA GLU A 175 1.01 19.08 14.36
C GLU A 175 -0.14 18.25 14.90
N ALA A 176 -0.02 17.77 16.14
CA ALA A 176 -1.11 17.07 16.80
C ALA A 176 -2.12 18.07 17.36
N ALA A 177 -3.40 17.81 17.12
CA ALA A 177 -4.48 18.55 17.78
C ALA A 177 -4.53 18.22 19.28
N ASP A 178 -4.31 16.95 19.62
CA ASP A 178 -4.23 16.48 21.01
C ASP A 178 -2.79 16.66 21.55
N GLN A 179 -2.64 17.50 22.56
CA GLN A 179 -1.38 17.82 23.23
C GLN A 179 -1.08 16.87 24.41
N GLY A 180 -1.82 15.77 24.53
CA GLY A 180 -1.58 14.76 25.58
C GLY A 180 -0.13 14.29 25.62
N ASP A 181 0.39 14.09 26.83
CA ASP A 181 1.78 13.74 27.10
C ASP A 181 1.90 12.26 27.51
N ILE A 182 1.42 11.37 26.62
CA ILE A 182 1.58 9.93 26.81
C ILE A 182 2.90 9.51 26.12
N PRO A 183 3.87 8.95 26.84
CA PRO A 183 5.16 8.58 26.24
C PRO A 183 5.01 7.43 25.25
N VAL A 184 5.82 7.48 24.19
CA VAL A 184 6.07 6.32 23.33
C VAL A 184 7.13 5.46 24.01
N GLU A 185 6.77 4.25 24.41
CA GLU A 185 7.67 3.32 25.07
C GLU A 185 8.32 2.37 24.08
N TRP A 186 9.57 2.04 24.32
CA TRP A 186 10.31 1.03 23.58
C TRP A 186 10.86 0.00 24.54
N GLN A 187 10.66 -1.30 24.24
CA GLN A 187 11.11 -2.38 25.09
C GLN A 187 11.78 -3.48 24.26
N LEU A 188 12.85 -4.07 24.80
CA LEU A 188 13.54 -5.21 24.22
C LEU A 188 13.31 -6.45 25.07
N PHE A 189 12.95 -7.56 24.42
CA PHE A 189 12.69 -8.81 25.08
C PHE A 189 13.67 -9.90 24.61
N GLU A 190 14.02 -10.82 25.50
CA GLU A 190 14.92 -11.94 25.20
C GLU A 190 14.26 -12.99 24.31
N SER A 191 12.93 -13.03 24.26
CA SER A 191 12.17 -13.97 23.45
C SER A 191 10.78 -13.44 23.12
N GLN A 192 10.21 -13.91 22.01
CA GLN A 192 8.84 -13.61 21.62
C GLN A 192 7.81 -13.99 22.69
N ARG A 193 8.07 -15.07 23.44
CA ARG A 193 7.18 -15.48 24.54
C ARG A 193 7.12 -14.45 25.66
N LYS A 194 8.26 -13.83 26.02
CA LYS A 194 8.31 -12.75 27.03
C LYS A 194 7.67 -11.47 26.50
N GLU A 195 7.90 -11.15 25.23
CA GLU A 195 7.24 -10.02 24.55
C GLU A 195 5.71 -10.18 24.58
N ASN A 196 5.18 -11.33 24.13
CA ASN A 196 3.75 -11.61 24.13
C ASN A 196 3.15 -11.57 25.55
N ALA A 197 3.85 -12.13 26.54
CA ALA A 197 3.41 -12.11 27.94
C ALA A 197 3.30 -10.68 28.48
N ARG A 198 4.23 -9.80 28.08
CA ARG A 198 4.19 -8.38 28.45
C ARG A 198 3.02 -7.66 27.78
N ILE A 199 2.78 -7.89 26.48
CA ILE A 199 1.63 -7.32 25.77
C ILE A 199 0.32 -7.71 26.46
N ILE A 200 0.18 -8.99 26.81
CA ILE A 200 -1.02 -9.49 27.49
C ILE A 200 -1.19 -8.84 28.87
N TRP A 201 -0.10 -8.75 29.63
CA TRP A 201 -0.11 -8.11 30.94
C TRP A 201 -0.51 -6.63 30.86
N ASP A 202 0.05 -5.86 29.92
CA ASP A 202 -0.27 -4.45 29.71
C ASP A 202 -1.76 -4.25 29.37
N ILE A 203 -2.32 -5.13 28.50
CA ILE A 203 -3.75 -5.11 28.14
C ILE A 203 -4.60 -5.41 29.38
N GLN A 204 -4.27 -6.45 30.14
CA GLN A 204 -5.05 -6.84 31.33
C GLN A 204 -5.02 -5.75 32.40
N GLU A 205 -3.84 -5.18 32.69
CA GLU A 205 -3.68 -4.08 33.64
C GLU A 205 -4.53 -2.87 33.24
N ALA A 206 -4.56 -2.51 31.96
CA ALA A 206 -5.35 -1.39 31.48
C ALA A 206 -6.86 -1.70 31.56
N VAL A 207 -7.29 -2.93 31.26
CA VAL A 207 -8.68 -3.36 31.38
C VAL A 207 -9.14 -3.37 32.84
N GLU A 208 -8.30 -3.78 33.79
CA GLU A 208 -8.57 -3.67 35.22
C GLU A 208 -8.76 -2.21 35.66
N LYS A 209 -8.11 -1.27 35.00
CA LYS A 209 -8.24 0.18 35.20
C LYS A 209 -9.44 0.79 34.45
N GLY A 210 -10.22 -0.02 33.74
CA GLY A 210 -11.48 0.41 33.09
C GLY A 210 -11.42 0.55 31.57
N ALA A 211 -10.29 0.24 30.92
CA ALA A 211 -10.22 0.17 29.46
C ALA A 211 -11.00 -1.04 28.91
N LYS A 212 -11.39 -0.97 27.64
CA LYS A 212 -12.05 -2.09 26.95
C LYS A 212 -11.08 -2.80 26.02
N TYR A 213 -11.23 -4.09 25.82
CA TYR A 213 -10.41 -4.87 24.89
C TYR A 213 -10.41 -4.32 23.45
N GLU A 214 -11.51 -3.72 23.00
CA GLU A 214 -11.63 -3.12 21.66
C GLU A 214 -10.78 -1.84 21.46
N GLU A 215 -10.22 -1.29 22.53
CA GLU A 215 -9.37 -0.09 22.49
C GLU A 215 -7.89 -0.43 22.21
N PHE A 216 -7.53 -1.72 22.14
CA PHE A 216 -6.17 -2.15 21.87
C PHE A 216 -6.00 -2.68 20.45
N ALA A 217 -4.85 -2.38 19.86
CA ALA A 217 -4.42 -2.95 18.60
C ALA A 217 -2.96 -3.37 18.68
N VAL A 218 -2.66 -4.57 18.22
CA VAL A 218 -1.27 -5.06 18.07
C VAL A 218 -0.94 -5.13 16.59
N LEU A 219 0.08 -4.39 16.18
CA LEU A 219 0.54 -4.33 14.79
C LEU A 219 1.78 -5.21 14.61
N PHE A 220 1.85 -5.90 13.49
CA PHE A 220 2.96 -6.79 13.15
C PHE A 220 3.33 -6.69 11.67
N ARG A 221 4.54 -7.09 11.34
CA ARG A 221 5.07 -6.97 9.97
C ARG A 221 4.61 -8.06 9.03
N THR A 222 4.48 -9.31 9.53
CA THR A 222 4.17 -10.49 8.72
C THR A 222 3.03 -11.30 9.32
N ASN A 223 2.24 -11.96 8.48
CA ASN A 223 1.09 -12.76 8.89
C ASN A 223 1.45 -14.00 9.75
N THR A 224 2.73 -14.35 9.86
CA THR A 224 3.20 -15.44 10.71
C THR A 224 3.49 -15.00 12.15
N GLN A 225 3.78 -13.72 12.37
CA GLN A 225 4.12 -13.18 13.69
C GLN A 225 3.00 -13.25 14.72
N PRO A 226 1.70 -13.03 14.38
CA PRO A 226 0.65 -13.01 15.40
C PRO A 226 0.31 -14.38 15.97
N ARG A 227 0.67 -15.49 15.32
CA ARG A 227 0.26 -16.83 15.74
C ARG A 227 0.60 -17.15 17.20
N PRO A 228 1.85 -16.98 17.67
CA PRO A 228 2.18 -17.26 19.07
C PRO A 228 1.47 -16.32 20.06
N LEU A 229 1.17 -15.07 19.65
CA LEU A 229 0.41 -14.15 20.48
C LEU A 229 -1.06 -14.58 20.58
N THR A 230 -1.68 -14.97 19.45
CA THR A 230 -3.08 -15.44 19.47
C THR A 230 -3.26 -16.71 20.30
N GLU A 231 -2.31 -17.64 20.25
CA GLU A 231 -2.30 -18.84 21.10
C GLU A 231 -2.28 -18.45 22.58
N GLN A 232 -1.43 -17.52 23.00
CA GLN A 232 -1.38 -17.03 24.38
C GLN A 232 -2.65 -16.22 24.77
N LEU A 233 -3.20 -15.37 23.90
CA LEU A 233 -4.45 -14.67 24.16
C LEU A 233 -5.60 -15.66 24.45
N MET A 234 -5.66 -16.79 23.74
CA MET A 234 -6.62 -17.87 24.01
C MET A 234 -6.39 -18.51 25.38
N GLU A 235 -5.14 -18.77 25.77
CA GLU A 235 -4.78 -19.31 27.10
C GLU A 235 -5.29 -18.40 28.24
N TYR A 236 -5.25 -17.09 28.04
CA TYR A 236 -5.72 -16.09 28.99
C TYR A 236 -7.21 -15.72 28.83
N ASN A 237 -7.96 -16.42 27.96
CA ASN A 237 -9.36 -16.13 27.64
C ASN A 237 -9.63 -14.69 27.19
N ILE A 238 -8.68 -14.07 26.50
CA ILE A 238 -8.82 -12.74 25.94
C ILE A 238 -9.38 -12.86 24.52
N THR A 239 -10.53 -12.23 24.28
CA THR A 239 -11.14 -12.19 22.95
C THR A 239 -10.38 -11.23 22.04
N PHE A 240 -10.09 -11.64 20.81
CA PHE A 240 -9.40 -10.84 19.83
C PHE A 240 -9.97 -11.05 18.42
N ARG A 241 -9.63 -10.15 17.51
CA ARG A 241 -9.95 -10.24 16.09
C ARG A 241 -8.68 -10.07 15.27
N THR A 242 -8.41 -10.99 14.36
CA THR A 242 -7.36 -10.83 13.33
C THR A 242 -7.96 -10.27 12.05
N ARG A 243 -7.21 -9.40 11.41
CA ARG A 243 -7.56 -8.85 10.08
C ARG A 243 -6.48 -9.20 9.08
#